data_faf5af4a09f788b6b90e9f7ebff6c01c
#
_entry.id   faf5af4a09f788b6b90e9f7ebff6c01c
#
_cell.length_a   1.000
_cell.length_b   1.000
_cell.length_c   1.000
_cell.angle_alpha   90.00
_cell.angle_beta   90.00
_cell.angle_gamma   90.00
#
_symmetry.space_group_name_H-M   'P 1'
#
loop_
_entity.id
_entity.type
_entity.pdbx_description
1 polymer ?
#
loop_
_entity_poly.entity_id
_entity_poly.type
_entity_poly.pdbx_seq_one_letter_code
_entity_poly.pdbx_strand_id
1 'polypeptide(L)'
;MSRTGLFDSHAHMDSDYFTDDRDALLTQLQEELDGIINPGCDEITSGFAVSLAEKYDFMYAAVGWHPEDLEGILDNSYLDELAAWAVHPKVVAIGEIGLDYYWKGNEPKDVQKRRLLEQLDLAKQFDLPVIIHDRDAHGDILEIFQKEVTGVRAVFHCYSGSLEMAKELLKRGFYLGFGGTSTSIKMPQKCARSCSMCRMTCCCLKQIHLI
;
A
#
# COMPACT_ATOMS: atom_id res chain seq x y z
N MET A 1 2.05 18.23 -23.56
CA MET A 1 2.12 19.00 -22.28
C MET A 1 3.24 18.41 -21.45
N SER A 2 4.03 19.21 -20.73
CA SER A 2 5.08 18.64 -19.88
C SER A 2 4.39 17.95 -18.70
N ARG A 3 4.65 16.66 -18.49
CA ARG A 3 4.16 15.93 -17.32
C ARG A 3 4.64 16.62 -16.05
N THR A 4 3.81 16.64 -15.02
CA THR A 4 4.08 17.37 -13.78
C THR A 4 5.18 16.71 -12.91
N GLY A 5 5.48 15.43 -13.16
CA GLY A 5 6.36 14.60 -12.36
C GLY A 5 5.75 14.22 -11.00
N LEU A 6 4.42 14.37 -10.85
CA LEU A 6 3.69 14.01 -9.64
C LEU A 6 3.03 12.65 -9.82
N PHE A 7 3.17 11.79 -8.81
CA PHE A 7 2.59 10.45 -8.79
C PHE A 7 1.98 10.18 -7.42
N ASP A 8 0.69 9.80 -7.38
CA ASP A 8 0.05 9.37 -6.13
C ASP A 8 0.21 7.86 -5.97
N SER A 9 0.98 7.45 -5.00
CA SER A 9 1.29 6.03 -4.77
C SER A 9 0.23 5.28 -3.98
N HIS A 10 -0.84 5.97 -3.50
CA HIS A 10 -1.84 5.34 -2.65
C HIS A 10 -3.11 6.17 -2.57
N ALA A 11 -4.08 5.90 -3.43
CA ALA A 11 -5.37 6.56 -3.43
C ALA A 11 -6.50 5.55 -3.70
N HIS A 12 -7.42 5.42 -2.74
CA HIS A 12 -8.59 4.56 -2.82
C HIS A 12 -9.69 5.22 -3.66
N MET A 13 -9.53 5.19 -4.97
CA MET A 13 -10.50 5.72 -5.92
C MET A 13 -11.73 4.80 -6.06
N ASP A 14 -11.69 3.60 -5.49
CA ASP A 14 -12.81 2.67 -5.33
C ASP A 14 -13.83 3.12 -4.28
N SER A 15 -13.44 3.97 -3.32
CA SER A 15 -14.29 4.43 -2.23
C SER A 15 -15.63 4.96 -2.71
N ASP A 16 -16.70 4.62 -1.98
CA ASP A 16 -18.08 5.14 -2.20
C ASP A 16 -18.15 6.66 -2.13
N TYR A 17 -17.19 7.30 -1.47
CA TYR A 17 -17.09 8.75 -1.42
C TYR A 17 -17.00 9.40 -2.81
N PHE A 18 -16.46 8.68 -3.81
CA PHE A 18 -16.30 9.18 -5.18
C PHE A 18 -17.36 8.65 -6.14
N THR A 19 -18.40 7.96 -5.68
CA THR A 19 -19.37 7.26 -6.55
C THR A 19 -20.00 8.18 -7.60
N ASP A 20 -20.35 9.42 -7.22
CA ASP A 20 -21.07 10.34 -8.09
C ASP A 20 -20.19 11.09 -9.09
N ASP A 21 -18.88 11.28 -8.78
CA ASP A 21 -18.00 12.15 -9.54
C ASP A 21 -16.64 11.52 -9.91
N ARG A 22 -16.44 10.23 -9.60
CA ARG A 22 -15.18 9.50 -9.84
C ARG A 22 -14.61 9.70 -11.25
N ASP A 23 -15.44 9.52 -12.27
CA ASP A 23 -14.99 9.63 -13.65
C ASP A 23 -14.60 11.09 -14.01
N ALA A 24 -15.33 12.07 -13.51
CA ALA A 24 -15.00 13.48 -13.71
C ALA A 24 -13.70 13.85 -12.97
N LEU A 25 -13.54 13.38 -11.73
CA LEU A 25 -12.35 13.58 -10.94
C LEU A 25 -11.12 12.93 -11.60
N LEU A 26 -11.22 11.67 -12.03
CA LEU A 26 -10.11 10.98 -12.71
C LEU A 26 -9.76 11.63 -14.03
N THR A 27 -10.73 12.15 -14.78
CA THR A 27 -10.49 12.94 -16.00
C THR A 27 -9.71 14.22 -15.72
N GLN A 28 -9.97 14.90 -14.59
CA GLN A 28 -9.19 16.05 -14.18
C GLN A 28 -7.78 15.64 -13.71
N LEU A 29 -7.67 14.61 -12.84
CA LEU A 29 -6.41 14.19 -12.26
C LEU A 29 -5.39 13.70 -13.30
N GLN A 30 -5.81 13.12 -14.42
CA GLN A 30 -4.90 12.71 -15.49
C GLN A 30 -4.16 13.88 -16.17
N GLU A 31 -4.68 15.12 -16.03
CA GLU A 31 -4.00 16.33 -16.50
C GLU A 31 -2.95 16.83 -15.49
N GLU A 32 -3.12 16.46 -14.20
CA GLU A 32 -2.32 16.95 -13.08
C GLU A 32 -1.28 15.93 -12.59
N LEU A 33 -1.55 14.62 -12.74
CA LEU A 33 -0.71 13.53 -12.22
C LEU A 33 -0.15 12.67 -13.36
N ASP A 34 1.07 12.19 -13.17
CA ASP A 34 1.67 11.20 -14.06
C ASP A 34 1.14 9.78 -13.81
N GLY A 35 0.59 9.53 -12.63
CA GLY A 35 -0.06 8.26 -12.31
C GLY A 35 -0.62 8.20 -10.90
N ILE A 36 -1.50 7.21 -10.70
CA ILE A 36 -2.11 6.85 -9.40
C ILE A 36 -2.05 5.34 -9.24
N ILE A 37 -1.66 4.86 -8.06
CA ILE A 37 -1.88 3.47 -7.66
C ILE A 37 -3.13 3.42 -6.77
N ASN A 38 -4.14 2.64 -7.19
CA ASN A 38 -5.29 2.30 -6.36
C ASN A 38 -5.04 0.94 -5.71
N PRO A 39 -4.87 0.84 -4.38
CA PRO A 39 -4.75 -0.44 -3.71
C PRO A 39 -6.13 -1.05 -3.46
N GLY A 40 -6.25 -2.35 -3.65
CA GLY A 40 -7.40 -3.14 -3.20
C GLY A 40 -7.22 -3.56 -1.74
N CYS A 41 -8.34 -3.88 -1.08
CA CYS A 41 -8.38 -4.34 0.31
C CYS A 41 -9.01 -5.74 0.45
N ASP A 42 -9.69 -6.20 -0.60
CA ASP A 42 -10.34 -7.50 -0.73
C ASP A 42 -10.49 -7.90 -2.20
N GLU A 43 -11.24 -8.95 -2.49
CA GLU A 43 -11.54 -9.39 -3.86
C GLU A 43 -12.24 -8.29 -4.67
N ILE A 44 -13.27 -7.68 -4.11
CA ILE A 44 -14.13 -6.71 -4.81
C ILE A 44 -13.33 -5.46 -5.17
N THR A 45 -12.64 -4.90 -4.20
CA THR A 45 -11.87 -3.66 -4.35
C THR A 45 -10.60 -3.87 -5.19
N SER A 46 -9.95 -5.05 -5.10
CA SER A 46 -8.84 -5.44 -5.98
C SER A 46 -9.29 -5.55 -7.44
N GLY A 47 -10.41 -6.24 -7.70
CA GLY A 47 -10.98 -6.32 -9.04
C GLY A 47 -11.42 -4.96 -9.58
N PHE A 48 -11.96 -4.10 -8.72
CA PHE A 48 -12.31 -2.73 -9.10
C PHE A 48 -11.08 -1.87 -9.42
N ALA A 49 -10.01 -1.98 -8.63
CA ALA A 49 -8.75 -1.30 -8.89
C ALA A 49 -8.16 -1.68 -10.26
N VAL A 50 -8.20 -2.96 -10.62
CA VAL A 50 -7.79 -3.45 -11.94
C VAL A 50 -8.66 -2.84 -13.03
N SER A 51 -9.98 -2.80 -12.86
CA SER A 51 -10.91 -2.22 -13.83
C SER A 51 -10.68 -0.73 -14.07
N LEU A 52 -10.35 0.04 -13.03
CA LEU A 52 -9.97 1.45 -13.16
C LEU A 52 -8.64 1.59 -13.92
N ALA A 53 -7.67 0.74 -13.64
CA ALA A 53 -6.39 0.74 -14.30
C ALA A 53 -6.48 0.36 -15.79
N GLU A 54 -7.43 -0.50 -16.18
CA GLU A 54 -7.76 -0.78 -17.58
C GLU A 54 -8.43 0.41 -18.28
N LYS A 55 -9.30 1.12 -17.56
CA LYS A 55 -10.07 2.23 -18.11
C LYS A 55 -9.24 3.50 -18.28
N TYR A 56 -8.27 3.76 -17.42
CA TYR A 56 -7.47 4.98 -17.39
C TYR A 56 -5.98 4.68 -17.50
N ASP A 57 -5.32 5.17 -18.55
CA ASP A 57 -3.91 4.87 -18.84
C ASP A 57 -2.94 5.27 -17.72
N PHE A 58 -3.25 6.31 -16.96
CA PHE A 58 -2.43 6.80 -15.84
C PHE A 58 -2.70 6.08 -14.52
N MET A 59 -3.73 5.20 -14.46
CA MET A 59 -4.05 4.41 -13.29
C MET A 59 -3.28 3.07 -13.30
N TYR A 60 -2.91 2.66 -12.10
CA TYR A 60 -2.32 1.36 -11.79
C TYR A 60 -3.06 0.74 -10.60
N ALA A 61 -3.01 -0.57 -10.47
CA ALA A 61 -3.61 -1.31 -9.37
C ALA A 61 -2.54 -1.94 -8.47
N ALA A 62 -2.82 -2.00 -7.18
CA ALA A 62 -2.26 -3.01 -6.31
C ALA A 62 -3.40 -3.91 -5.85
N VAL A 63 -3.13 -5.21 -5.71
CA VAL A 63 -4.12 -6.21 -5.33
C VAL A 63 -3.70 -6.90 -4.05
N GLY A 64 -4.62 -7.04 -3.10
CA GLY A 64 -4.29 -7.58 -1.80
C GLY A 64 -5.50 -7.73 -0.90
N TRP A 65 -5.25 -8.34 0.25
CA TRP A 65 -6.24 -8.50 1.31
C TRP A 65 -5.77 -7.77 2.57
N HIS A 66 -6.49 -6.71 2.88
CA HIS A 66 -6.21 -5.83 4.01
C HIS A 66 -6.49 -6.53 5.35
N PRO A 67 -5.74 -6.26 6.43
CA PRO A 67 -5.97 -6.88 7.73
C PRO A 67 -7.35 -6.61 8.34
N GLU A 68 -8.07 -5.59 7.91
CA GLU A 68 -9.44 -5.30 8.34
C GLU A 68 -10.50 -6.15 7.61
N ASP A 69 -10.15 -6.77 6.45
CA ASP A 69 -11.06 -7.47 5.56
C ASP A 69 -10.81 -9.00 5.54
N LEU A 70 -10.14 -9.55 6.54
CA LEU A 70 -9.80 -10.97 6.61
C LEU A 70 -10.94 -11.87 7.10
N GLU A 71 -12.05 -11.31 7.58
CA GLU A 71 -13.19 -12.07 8.09
C GLU A 71 -13.74 -12.99 6.98
N GLY A 72 -13.98 -14.24 7.34
CA GLY A 72 -14.55 -15.23 6.42
C GLY A 72 -13.57 -15.90 5.46
N ILE A 73 -12.29 -15.55 5.47
CA ILE A 73 -11.27 -16.27 4.71
C ILE A 73 -10.94 -17.60 5.42
N LEU A 74 -11.55 -18.69 4.93
CA LEU A 74 -11.43 -20.02 5.53
C LEU A 74 -10.17 -20.78 5.12
N ASP A 75 -9.69 -20.55 3.90
CA ASP A 75 -8.56 -21.26 3.30
C ASP A 75 -7.67 -20.31 2.47
N ASN A 76 -6.85 -20.87 1.61
CA ASN A 76 -5.90 -20.10 0.80
C ASN A 76 -6.39 -19.83 -0.63
N SER A 77 -7.66 -20.09 -0.96
CA SER A 77 -8.21 -19.84 -2.30
C SER A 77 -8.13 -18.38 -2.74
N TYR A 78 -8.17 -17.43 -1.79
CA TYR A 78 -7.98 -16.01 -2.05
C TYR A 78 -6.61 -15.70 -2.70
N LEU A 79 -5.58 -16.54 -2.46
CA LEU A 79 -4.27 -16.38 -3.10
C LEU A 79 -4.31 -16.72 -4.58
N ASP A 80 -5.16 -17.66 -5.00
CA ASP A 80 -5.34 -18.00 -6.41
C ASP A 80 -5.97 -16.82 -7.18
N GLU A 81 -6.89 -16.10 -6.56
CA GLU A 81 -7.49 -14.87 -7.10
C GLU A 81 -6.46 -13.75 -7.23
N LEU A 82 -5.69 -13.51 -6.17
CA LEU A 82 -4.60 -12.52 -6.20
C LEU A 82 -3.55 -12.88 -7.25
N ALA A 83 -3.20 -14.16 -7.39
CA ALA A 83 -2.28 -14.66 -8.41
C ALA A 83 -2.80 -14.41 -9.83
N ALA A 84 -4.10 -14.57 -10.04
CA ALA A 84 -4.72 -14.31 -11.34
C ALA A 84 -4.63 -12.82 -11.74
N TRP A 85 -4.73 -11.91 -10.78
CA TRP A 85 -4.54 -10.48 -11.03
C TRP A 85 -3.06 -10.07 -11.10
N ALA A 86 -2.18 -10.72 -10.33
CA ALA A 86 -0.76 -10.35 -10.26
C ALA A 86 -0.03 -10.43 -11.60
N VAL A 87 -0.55 -11.19 -12.56
CA VAL A 87 0.00 -11.26 -13.93
C VAL A 87 -0.50 -10.14 -14.85
N HIS A 88 -1.47 -9.33 -14.40
CA HIS A 88 -2.02 -8.24 -15.20
C HIS A 88 -1.01 -7.10 -15.34
N PRO A 89 -0.77 -6.54 -16.55
CA PRO A 89 0.29 -5.54 -16.77
C PRO A 89 0.09 -4.21 -16.04
N LYS A 90 -1.13 -3.93 -15.57
CA LYS A 90 -1.47 -2.75 -14.77
C LYS A 90 -1.40 -2.99 -13.26
N VAL A 91 -1.20 -4.23 -12.82
CA VAL A 91 -0.97 -4.56 -11.42
C VAL A 91 0.52 -4.40 -11.12
N VAL A 92 0.85 -3.46 -10.27
CA VAL A 92 2.23 -3.04 -10.01
C VAL A 92 2.71 -3.38 -8.60
N ALA A 93 1.84 -3.88 -7.73
CA ALA A 93 2.18 -4.28 -6.36
C ALA A 93 1.17 -5.29 -5.80
N ILE A 94 1.59 -6.06 -4.80
CA ILE A 94 0.68 -6.74 -3.87
C ILE A 94 0.41 -5.78 -2.71
N GLY A 95 -0.86 -5.45 -2.49
CA GLY A 95 -1.28 -4.48 -1.48
C GLY A 95 -2.70 -3.97 -1.70
N GLU A 96 -3.33 -3.48 -0.65
CA GLU A 96 -2.76 -3.16 0.65
C GLU A 96 -2.78 -4.38 1.56
N ILE A 97 -1.65 -4.73 2.15
CA ILE A 97 -1.50 -5.89 3.05
C ILE A 97 -0.79 -5.46 4.34
N GLY A 98 -0.96 -6.17 5.44
CA GLY A 98 -0.25 -5.76 6.65
C GLY A 98 -0.88 -6.23 7.94
N LEU A 99 -0.73 -5.40 8.99
CA LEU A 99 -1.28 -5.65 10.32
C LEU A 99 -2.00 -4.42 10.85
N ASP A 100 -3.21 -4.62 11.38
CA ASP A 100 -3.99 -3.62 12.10
C ASP A 100 -4.43 -4.14 13.47
N TYR A 101 -3.86 -3.56 14.53
CA TYR A 101 -4.22 -3.92 15.91
C TYR A 101 -5.08 -2.86 16.59
N TYR A 102 -5.46 -1.83 15.85
CA TYR A 102 -6.30 -0.76 16.36
C TYR A 102 -7.77 -1.18 16.47
N TRP A 103 -8.32 -1.81 15.44
CA TRP A 103 -9.72 -2.21 15.42
C TRP A 103 -9.94 -3.54 16.13
N LYS A 104 -10.85 -3.53 17.12
CA LYS A 104 -11.13 -4.70 17.95
C LYS A 104 -11.90 -5.83 17.24
N GLY A 105 -12.53 -5.50 16.12
CA GLY A 105 -13.28 -6.45 15.30
C GLY A 105 -12.41 -7.24 14.33
N ASN A 106 -11.15 -6.85 14.16
CA ASN A 106 -10.25 -7.54 13.24
C ASN A 106 -9.93 -8.96 13.71
N GLU A 107 -9.55 -9.80 12.76
CA GLU A 107 -9.05 -11.15 13.05
C GLU A 107 -7.88 -11.13 14.04
N PRO A 108 -7.69 -12.23 14.83
CA PRO A 108 -6.58 -12.35 15.78
C PRO A 108 -5.22 -12.09 15.14
N LYS A 109 -4.28 -11.58 15.96
CA LYS A 109 -2.93 -11.20 15.50
C LYS A 109 -2.17 -12.30 14.77
N ASP A 110 -2.31 -13.54 15.19
CA ASP A 110 -1.68 -14.70 14.57
C ASP A 110 -2.29 -15.00 13.18
N VAL A 111 -3.59 -14.78 13.02
CA VAL A 111 -4.26 -14.89 11.71
C VAL A 111 -3.77 -13.80 10.78
N GLN A 112 -3.76 -12.53 11.22
CA GLN A 112 -3.26 -11.42 10.43
C GLN A 112 -1.80 -11.65 9.99
N LYS A 113 -0.91 -12.07 10.90
CA LYS A 113 0.49 -12.38 10.59
C LYS A 113 0.62 -13.48 9.54
N ARG A 114 -0.15 -14.57 9.68
CA ARG A 114 -0.14 -15.66 8.70
C ARG A 114 -0.56 -15.15 7.33
N ARG A 115 -1.68 -14.40 7.23
CA ARG A 115 -2.17 -13.84 5.97
C ARG A 115 -1.20 -12.83 5.34
N LEU A 116 -0.50 -12.05 6.17
CA LEU A 116 0.58 -11.19 5.68
C LEU A 116 1.72 -12.01 5.06
N LEU A 117 2.19 -13.05 5.73
CA LEU A 117 3.28 -13.90 5.22
C LEU A 117 2.92 -14.60 3.92
N GLU A 118 1.71 -15.14 3.82
CA GLU A 118 1.18 -15.78 2.60
C GLU A 118 1.19 -14.80 1.40
N GLN A 119 0.76 -13.55 1.60
CA GLN A 119 0.77 -12.53 0.55
C GLN A 119 2.17 -11.99 0.24
N LEU A 120 3.07 -11.94 1.21
CA LEU A 120 4.48 -11.62 0.98
C LEU A 120 5.18 -12.69 0.12
N ASP A 121 4.85 -13.97 0.32
CA ASP A 121 5.38 -15.04 -0.50
C ASP A 121 4.80 -14.99 -1.93
N LEU A 122 3.53 -14.63 -2.08
CA LEU A 122 2.93 -14.37 -3.39
C LEU A 122 3.65 -13.23 -4.12
N ALA A 123 3.92 -12.12 -3.42
CA ALA A 123 4.64 -10.99 -4.00
C ALA A 123 6.05 -11.39 -4.51
N LYS A 124 6.76 -12.23 -3.75
CA LYS A 124 8.05 -12.79 -4.19
C LYS A 124 7.91 -13.64 -5.45
N GLN A 125 6.89 -14.49 -5.51
CA GLN A 125 6.65 -15.38 -6.66
C GLN A 125 6.48 -14.60 -7.96
N PHE A 126 5.83 -13.42 -7.89
CA PHE A 126 5.56 -12.57 -9.06
C PHE A 126 6.57 -11.41 -9.22
N ASP A 127 7.60 -11.34 -8.37
CA ASP A 127 8.56 -10.22 -8.32
C ASP A 127 7.89 -8.84 -8.20
N LEU A 128 6.78 -8.75 -7.49
CA LEU A 128 6.04 -7.52 -7.25
C LEU A 128 6.48 -6.88 -5.91
N PRO A 129 6.55 -5.54 -5.82
CA PRO A 129 6.69 -4.85 -4.55
C PRO A 129 5.41 -5.00 -3.73
N VAL A 130 5.49 -4.63 -2.43
CA VAL A 130 4.34 -4.66 -1.54
C VAL A 130 4.03 -3.29 -0.95
N ILE A 131 2.73 -3.00 -0.75
CA ILE A 131 2.24 -1.83 -0.04
C ILE A 131 1.79 -2.30 1.35
N ILE A 132 2.47 -1.80 2.40
CA ILE A 132 2.31 -2.27 3.77
C ILE A 132 1.49 -1.30 4.60
N HIS A 133 0.39 -1.81 5.14
CA HIS A 133 -0.39 -1.23 6.22
C HIS A 133 0.21 -1.61 7.59
N ASP A 134 0.37 -0.61 8.46
CA ASP A 134 0.89 -0.82 9.82
C ASP A 134 0.20 0.13 10.80
N ARG A 135 -0.77 -0.37 11.55
CA ARG A 135 -1.49 0.39 12.55
C ARG A 135 -1.47 -0.31 13.90
N ASP A 136 -0.83 0.35 14.89
CA ASP A 136 -0.62 -0.18 16.25
C ASP A 136 0.08 -1.57 16.29
N ALA A 137 0.78 -1.95 15.19
CA ALA A 137 1.41 -3.25 14.99
C ALA A 137 2.93 -3.16 14.75
N HIS A 138 3.54 -1.99 14.92
CA HIS A 138 4.92 -1.66 14.56
C HIS A 138 5.97 -2.70 14.98
N GLY A 139 5.83 -3.25 16.20
CA GLY A 139 6.78 -4.25 16.73
C GLY A 139 6.77 -5.54 15.93
N ASP A 140 5.59 -6.07 15.67
CA ASP A 140 5.40 -7.31 14.92
C ASP A 140 5.76 -7.15 13.44
N ILE A 141 5.36 -6.03 12.83
CA ILE A 141 5.77 -5.70 11.45
C ILE A 141 7.29 -5.63 11.34
N LEU A 142 7.96 -4.89 12.23
CA LEU A 142 9.40 -4.78 12.19
C LEU A 142 10.08 -6.15 12.36
N GLU A 143 9.59 -6.98 13.29
CA GLU A 143 10.11 -8.32 13.51
C GLU A 143 9.98 -9.21 12.27
N ILE A 144 8.81 -9.23 11.62
CA ILE A 144 8.57 -9.98 10.39
C ILE A 144 9.54 -9.53 9.29
N PHE A 145 9.65 -8.22 9.06
CA PHE A 145 10.54 -7.69 8.03
C PHE A 145 12.03 -7.83 8.35
N GLN A 146 12.38 -8.04 9.61
CA GLN A 146 13.76 -8.32 10.02
C GLN A 146 14.14 -9.79 9.86
N LYS A 147 13.23 -10.71 10.18
CA LYS A 147 13.54 -12.13 10.33
C LYS A 147 13.07 -12.99 9.16
N GLU A 148 11.93 -12.65 8.57
CA GLU A 148 11.22 -13.54 7.65
C GLU A 148 11.18 -13.03 6.22
N VAL A 149 11.35 -11.70 6.03
CA VAL A 149 11.22 -11.09 4.70
C VAL A 149 12.59 -10.78 4.09
N THR A 150 12.89 -11.48 2.99
CA THR A 150 14.08 -11.24 2.17
C THR A 150 13.68 -11.15 0.70
N GLY A 151 14.32 -10.26 -0.06
CA GLY A 151 14.10 -10.15 -1.51
C GLY A 151 12.79 -9.49 -1.93
N VAL A 152 12.06 -8.85 -1.00
CA VAL A 152 10.84 -8.10 -1.30
C VAL A 152 11.14 -6.60 -1.26
N ARG A 153 10.64 -5.87 -2.23
CA ARG A 153 10.60 -4.40 -2.21
C ARG A 153 9.32 -3.97 -1.49
N ALA A 154 9.38 -3.02 -0.57
CA ALA A 154 8.22 -2.60 0.21
C ALA A 154 8.13 -1.09 0.37
N VAL A 155 6.91 -0.58 0.39
CA VAL A 155 6.57 0.75 0.86
C VAL A 155 5.63 0.62 2.06
N PHE A 156 6.00 1.25 3.17
CA PHE A 156 5.15 1.38 4.36
C PHE A 156 4.31 2.64 4.19
N HIS A 157 3.05 2.47 3.82
CA HIS A 157 2.16 3.60 3.56
C HIS A 157 1.74 4.29 4.87
N CYS A 158 1.42 5.59 4.82
CA CYS A 158 1.00 6.40 5.99
C CYS A 158 1.85 6.14 7.25
N TYR A 159 3.17 6.05 7.08
CA TYR A 159 4.10 5.67 8.14
C TYR A 159 3.90 6.48 9.42
N SER A 160 3.63 5.79 10.52
CA SER A 160 3.35 6.36 11.84
C SER A 160 4.29 5.85 12.96
N GLY A 161 5.27 5.02 12.60
CA GLY A 161 6.23 4.43 13.52
C GLY A 161 7.29 5.41 14.04
N SER A 162 8.20 4.89 14.87
CA SER A 162 9.28 5.68 15.49
C SER A 162 10.40 6.01 14.48
N LEU A 163 11.24 6.99 14.85
CA LEU A 163 12.43 7.34 14.09
C LEU A 163 13.42 6.16 14.00
N GLU A 164 13.53 5.36 15.05
CA GLU A 164 14.40 4.20 15.12
C GLU A 164 13.94 3.12 14.14
N MET A 165 12.65 2.84 14.10
CA MET A 165 12.05 1.92 13.13
C MET A 165 12.23 2.44 11.70
N ALA A 166 12.02 3.73 11.46
CA ALA A 166 12.25 4.34 10.14
C ALA A 166 13.68 4.12 9.65
N LYS A 167 14.68 4.33 10.52
CA LYS A 167 16.10 4.10 10.19
C LYS A 167 16.37 2.64 9.82
N GLU A 168 15.78 1.70 10.56
CA GLU A 168 15.96 0.28 10.30
C GLU A 168 15.35 -0.14 8.97
N LEU A 169 14.12 0.32 8.68
CA LEU A 169 13.44 0.03 7.41
C LEU A 169 14.19 0.63 6.21
N LEU A 170 14.62 1.90 6.31
CA LEU A 170 15.39 2.57 5.25
C LEU A 170 16.77 1.91 5.01
N LYS A 171 17.43 1.45 6.07
CA LYS A 171 18.71 0.71 5.96
C LYS A 171 18.55 -0.59 5.17
N ARG A 172 17.36 -1.19 5.22
CA ARG A 172 17.00 -2.40 4.46
C ARG A 172 16.55 -2.11 3.03
N GLY A 173 16.51 -0.84 2.63
CA GLY A 173 16.12 -0.42 1.29
C GLY A 173 14.61 -0.27 1.10
N PHE A 174 13.82 -0.30 2.17
CA PHE A 174 12.36 -0.09 2.09
C PHE A 174 12.03 1.40 2.01
N TYR A 175 10.84 1.71 1.51
CA TYR A 175 10.32 3.06 1.35
C TYR A 175 9.28 3.38 2.43
N LEU A 176 9.17 4.67 2.78
CA LEU A 176 8.17 5.16 3.73
C LEU A 176 7.28 6.19 3.03
N GLY A 177 5.96 5.93 3.04
CA GLY A 177 4.96 6.86 2.53
C GLY A 177 4.43 7.75 3.65
N PHE A 178 4.21 9.03 3.35
CA PHE A 178 3.63 9.98 4.29
C PHE A 178 2.40 10.62 3.65
N GLY A 179 1.23 10.40 4.25
CA GLY A 179 -0.04 10.95 3.77
C GLY A 179 -0.41 12.27 4.45
N GLY A 180 -1.62 12.76 4.18
CA GLY A 180 -2.16 14.00 4.74
C GLY A 180 -2.20 14.06 6.28
N THR A 181 -2.20 12.91 6.95
CA THR A 181 -2.07 12.83 8.42
C THR A 181 -0.76 13.43 8.91
N SER A 182 0.29 13.45 8.12
CA SER A 182 1.60 14.02 8.44
C SER A 182 1.59 15.56 8.43
N THR A 183 0.60 16.18 7.82
CA THR A 183 0.41 17.64 7.78
C THR A 183 -0.59 18.15 8.82
N SER A 184 -1.23 17.26 9.57
CA SER A 184 -2.21 17.63 10.58
C SER A 184 -1.52 18.26 11.80
N ILE A 185 -2.15 19.32 12.36
CA ILE A 185 -1.66 20.05 13.54
C ILE A 185 -1.50 19.15 14.79
N LYS A 186 -2.13 17.96 14.78
CA LYS A 186 -2.06 16.96 15.87
C LYS A 186 -1.01 15.88 15.66
N MET A 187 -0.14 16.01 14.65
CA MET A 187 0.89 15.02 14.38
C MET A 187 1.83 14.83 15.57
N PRO A 188 2.03 13.60 16.06
CA PRO A 188 3.02 13.34 17.09
C PRO A 188 4.40 13.80 16.63
N GLN A 189 5.16 14.50 17.51
CA GLN A 189 6.52 14.98 17.19
C GLN A 189 7.47 13.89 16.66
N LYS A 190 7.17 12.62 16.98
CA LYS A 190 7.89 11.43 16.51
C LYS A 190 7.81 11.26 14.99
N CYS A 191 6.62 11.42 14.38
CA CYS A 191 6.43 11.28 12.93
C CYS A 191 7.08 12.44 12.16
N ALA A 192 7.00 13.67 12.69
CA ALA A 192 7.65 14.83 12.08
C ALA A 192 9.17 14.65 11.94
N ARG A 193 9.83 14.05 12.93
CA ARG A 193 11.26 13.75 12.87
C ARG A 193 11.59 12.67 11.84
N SER A 194 10.74 11.65 11.70
CA SER A 194 10.90 10.62 10.68
C SER A 194 10.76 11.20 9.27
N CYS A 195 9.77 12.07 9.06
CA CYS A 195 9.55 12.75 7.79
C CYS A 195 10.74 13.66 7.40
N SER A 196 11.31 14.45 8.33
CA SER A 196 12.43 15.33 8.04
C SER A 196 13.74 14.59 7.73
N MET A 197 13.89 13.37 8.18
CA MET A 197 15.07 12.52 7.91
C MET A 197 14.99 11.80 6.57
N CYS A 198 13.80 11.48 6.10
CA CYS A 198 13.57 11.00 4.75
C CYS A 198 13.83 12.17 3.79
N ARG A 199 15.08 12.32 3.32
CA ARG A 199 15.40 13.30 2.28
C ARG A 199 14.44 13.10 1.12
N MET A 200 13.34 13.86 1.08
CA MET A 200 12.35 14.10 0.01
C MET A 200 12.14 13.01 -1.10
N THR A 201 12.69 11.82 -0.93
CA THR A 201 12.49 10.66 -1.79
C THR A 201 11.29 9.82 -1.39
N CYS A 202 10.65 10.14 -0.26
CA CYS A 202 9.54 9.37 0.33
C CYS A 202 8.31 10.21 0.66
N CYS A 203 8.17 11.40 0.13
CA CYS A 203 6.86 12.05 0.13
C CYS A 203 6.06 11.46 -1.03
N CYS A 204 4.77 11.25 -0.82
CA CYS A 204 3.76 10.87 -1.81
C CYS A 204 3.71 11.81 -3.03
N LEU A 205 4.79 12.39 -3.47
CA LEU A 205 4.86 13.37 -4.52
C LEU A 205 6.11 13.28 -5.41
N LYS A 206 6.93 12.24 -5.34
CA LYS A 206 7.96 12.04 -6.37
C LYS A 206 8.48 10.61 -6.44
N GLN A 207 8.26 10.02 -7.60
CA GLN A 207 9.00 8.90 -8.20
C GLN A 207 9.06 7.61 -7.37
N ILE A 208 8.03 6.78 -7.48
CA ILE A 208 8.32 5.38 -7.70
C ILE A 208 8.82 5.33 -9.14
N HIS A 209 10.12 5.18 -9.34
CA HIS A 209 10.60 4.62 -10.59
C HIS A 209 9.99 3.22 -10.60
N LEU A 210 9.06 3.00 -11.51
CA LEU A 210 8.67 1.67 -11.95
C LEU A 210 9.98 1.04 -12.47
N ILE A 211 10.57 0.21 -11.63
CA ILE A 211 11.72 -0.62 -11.97
C ILE A 211 11.18 -1.89 -12.58
#